data_374b1d581f763e3ffaa63986ed80fa32
#
_entry.id   374b1d581f763e3ffaa63986ed80fa32
#
_cell.length_a   1.000
_cell.length_b   1.000
_cell.length_c   1.000
_cell.angle_alpha   90.00
_cell.angle_beta   90.00
_cell.angle_gamma   90.00
#
_symmetry.space_group_name_H-M   'P 1'
#
loop_
_entity.id
_entity.type
_entity.pdbx_description
1 polymer ?
#
loop_
_entity_poly.entity_id
_entity_poly.type
_entity_poly.pdbx_seq_one_letter_code
_entity_poly.pdbx_strand_id
1 'polypeptide(L)'
;MRKGAHTQQKKKMWTKVTFKLPKTLRQARKPKALPRSVVKESTWDKYSIIKHPLSTESAIKTIEDRNTLVFLVDKRASKPSIRKACQDLYSIKVRKVNTLIRPDGNKKAYVVLNK
;
A
#
# COMPACT_ATOMS: atom_id res chain seq x y z
N MET A 1 20.88 -28.04 52.14
CA MET A 1 19.97 -27.05 51.53
C MET A 1 20.22 -27.08 50.03
N ARG A 2 19.27 -27.56 49.18
CA ARG A 2 19.45 -27.59 47.74
C ARG A 2 19.25 -26.17 47.17
N LYS A 3 20.29 -25.56 46.62
CA LYS A 3 20.23 -24.29 45.90
C LYS A 3 19.90 -24.61 44.46
N GLY A 4 18.85 -24.00 43.94
CA GLY A 4 18.43 -24.07 42.54
C GLY A 4 16.93 -24.20 42.38
N ALA A 5 16.40 -23.64 41.30
CA ALA A 5 14.99 -23.76 40.94
C ALA A 5 14.75 -25.17 40.35
N HIS A 6 13.96 -25.98 41.04
CA HIS A 6 13.51 -27.26 40.50
C HIS A 6 12.22 -27.06 39.72
N THR A 7 12.35 -26.81 38.43
CA THR A 7 11.22 -26.70 37.54
C THR A 7 10.75 -28.08 37.07
N GLN A 8 9.62 -28.53 37.57
CA GLN A 8 8.94 -29.67 36.98
C GLN A 8 8.31 -29.26 35.65
N GLN A 9 8.66 -29.95 34.58
CA GLN A 9 7.97 -29.77 33.31
C GLN A 9 6.54 -30.33 33.46
N LYS A 10 5.56 -29.40 33.41
CA LYS A 10 4.16 -29.80 33.37
C LYS A 10 3.81 -30.29 31.98
N LYS A 11 3.31 -31.53 31.88
CA LYS A 11 2.74 -32.02 30.61
C LYS A 11 1.55 -31.16 30.21
N LYS A 12 1.48 -30.81 28.93
CA LYS A 12 0.34 -30.07 28.38
C LYS A 12 -0.92 -30.92 28.48
N MET A 13 -1.93 -30.40 29.16
CA MET A 13 -3.24 -31.02 29.26
C MET A 13 -4.20 -30.47 28.23
N TRP A 14 -4.85 -31.34 27.46
CA TRP A 14 -5.84 -31.00 26.45
C TRP A 14 -7.22 -31.07 27.12
N THR A 15 -7.85 -29.88 27.31
CA THR A 15 -9.16 -29.76 27.96
C THR A 15 -10.33 -29.87 26.99
N LYS A 16 -10.08 -29.75 25.67
CA LYS A 16 -11.09 -29.86 24.62
C LYS A 16 -10.82 -31.06 23.74
N VAL A 17 -11.89 -31.73 23.34
CA VAL A 17 -11.82 -32.92 22.46
C VAL A 17 -11.41 -32.50 21.01
N THR A 18 -11.63 -31.27 20.63
CA THR A 18 -11.32 -30.78 19.29
C THR A 18 -9.81 -30.64 19.11
N PHE A 19 -9.23 -31.41 18.22
CA PHE A 19 -7.85 -31.29 17.78
C PHE A 19 -7.79 -30.48 16.48
N LYS A 20 -7.01 -29.40 16.49
CA LYS A 20 -6.68 -28.64 15.26
C LYS A 20 -5.21 -28.84 14.99
N LEU A 21 -4.88 -29.06 13.72
CA LEU A 21 -3.50 -29.22 13.29
C LEU A 21 -2.66 -28.01 13.74
N PRO A 22 -1.56 -28.21 14.49
CA PRO A 22 -0.69 -27.11 14.92
C PRO A 22 -0.11 -26.37 13.73
N LYS A 23 0.02 -25.06 13.88
CA LYS A 23 0.75 -24.23 12.91
C LYS A 23 2.24 -24.57 13.03
N THR A 24 2.80 -25.12 11.97
CA THR A 24 4.24 -25.42 11.87
C THR A 24 4.93 -24.43 10.92
N LEU A 25 6.24 -24.33 11.05
CA LEU A 25 7.03 -23.54 10.12
C LEU A 25 6.90 -24.11 8.70
N ARG A 26 6.49 -23.26 7.76
CA ARG A 26 6.52 -23.59 6.34
C ARG A 26 7.62 -22.78 5.70
N GLN A 27 8.67 -23.46 5.29
CA GLN A 27 9.79 -22.79 4.62
C GLN A 27 9.34 -22.23 3.28
N ALA A 28 9.65 -20.94 3.04
CA ALA A 28 9.37 -20.29 1.76
C ALA A 28 10.20 -20.92 0.65
N ARG A 29 9.62 -21.03 -0.54
CA ARG A 29 10.32 -21.54 -1.71
C ARG A 29 11.39 -20.56 -2.17
N LYS A 30 12.58 -21.07 -2.42
CA LYS A 30 13.71 -20.34 -3.00
C LYS A 30 14.22 -21.11 -4.22
N PRO A 31 13.50 -21.09 -5.35
CA PRO A 31 13.91 -21.84 -6.51
C PRO A 31 15.23 -21.28 -7.09
N LYS A 32 16.13 -22.16 -7.50
CA LYS A 32 17.40 -21.80 -8.14
C LYS A 32 17.17 -21.28 -9.57
N ALA A 33 16.20 -21.86 -10.28
CA ALA A 33 15.80 -21.44 -11.61
C ALA A 33 14.72 -20.37 -11.56
N LEU A 34 14.86 -19.32 -12.36
CA LEU A 34 13.84 -18.30 -12.51
C LEU A 34 12.63 -18.90 -13.25
N PRO A 35 11.38 -18.62 -12.81
CA PRO A 35 10.17 -19.06 -13.52
C PRO A 35 10.05 -18.49 -14.94
N ARG A 36 10.68 -17.33 -15.17
CA ARG A 36 10.80 -16.67 -16.48
C ARG A 36 12.24 -16.22 -16.69
N SER A 37 12.81 -16.56 -17.83
CA SER A 37 14.15 -16.11 -18.23
C SER A 37 14.20 -14.61 -18.57
N VAL A 38 13.10 -14.07 -19.06
CA VAL A 38 12.94 -12.64 -19.37
C VAL A 38 11.77 -12.08 -18.58
N VAL A 39 12.04 -11.04 -17.80
CA VAL A 39 10.98 -10.33 -17.04
C VAL A 39 10.29 -9.33 -17.97
N LYS A 40 8.96 -9.38 -18.03
CA LYS A 40 8.17 -8.41 -18.78
C LYS A 40 8.35 -7.03 -18.16
N GLU A 41 8.72 -6.04 -18.97
CA GLU A 41 8.79 -4.65 -18.53
C GLU A 41 7.41 -4.15 -18.12
N SER A 42 7.39 -3.39 -17.03
CA SER A 42 6.15 -2.76 -16.56
C SER A 42 5.82 -1.56 -17.45
N THR A 43 4.60 -1.54 -18.00
CA THR A 43 4.05 -0.36 -18.69
C THR A 43 3.46 0.67 -17.71
N TRP A 44 3.54 0.38 -16.42
CA TRP A 44 3.00 1.19 -15.35
C TRP A 44 4.00 2.27 -14.94
N ASP A 45 3.81 3.48 -15.44
CA ASP A 45 4.68 4.63 -15.21
C ASP A 45 3.89 5.82 -14.63
N LYS A 46 4.61 6.91 -14.35
CA LYS A 46 4.02 8.15 -13.82
C LYS A 46 2.96 8.76 -14.74
N TYR A 47 3.12 8.63 -16.05
CA TYR A 47 2.18 9.16 -17.03
C TYR A 47 0.90 8.31 -17.17
N SER A 48 1.00 7.01 -16.94
CA SER A 48 -0.17 6.12 -16.88
C SER A 48 -0.94 6.26 -15.57
N ILE A 49 -0.25 6.60 -14.47
CA ILE A 49 -0.86 6.81 -13.15
C ILE A 49 -1.68 8.09 -13.14
N ILE A 50 -1.11 9.24 -13.51
CA ILE A 50 -1.78 10.54 -13.53
C ILE A 50 -2.27 10.83 -14.94
N LYS A 51 -3.60 10.89 -15.09
CA LYS A 51 -4.22 11.18 -16.38
C LYS A 51 -4.19 12.67 -16.69
N HIS A 52 -4.84 13.48 -15.87
CA HIS A 52 -4.89 14.92 -16.01
C HIS A 52 -5.34 15.59 -14.69
N PRO A 53 -5.00 16.88 -14.47
CA PRO A 53 -5.56 17.62 -13.35
C PRO A 53 -7.04 17.97 -13.59
N LEU A 54 -7.78 18.17 -12.53
CA LEU A 54 -9.15 18.68 -12.57
C LEU A 54 -9.13 20.19 -12.31
N SER A 55 -9.79 20.94 -13.20
CA SER A 55 -9.87 22.41 -13.15
C SER A 55 -11.28 22.92 -12.88
N THR A 56 -12.11 22.14 -12.19
CA THR A 56 -13.44 22.60 -11.75
C THR A 56 -13.29 23.73 -10.73
N GLU A 57 -14.30 24.58 -10.60
CA GLU A 57 -14.31 25.69 -9.64
C GLU A 57 -14.02 25.22 -8.20
N SER A 58 -14.65 24.12 -7.78
CA SER A 58 -14.40 23.50 -6.47
C SER A 58 -12.96 22.99 -6.32
N ALA A 59 -12.35 22.45 -7.38
CA ALA A 59 -10.98 22.00 -7.37
C ALA A 59 -9.99 23.17 -7.22
N ILE A 60 -10.22 24.26 -7.93
CA ILE A 60 -9.40 25.49 -7.83
C ILE A 60 -9.50 26.06 -6.41
N LYS A 61 -10.70 26.10 -5.85
CA LYS A 61 -10.93 26.58 -4.49
C LYS A 61 -10.18 25.75 -3.43
N THR A 62 -10.07 24.43 -3.61
CA THR A 62 -9.27 23.58 -2.72
C THR A 62 -7.77 23.85 -2.78
N ILE A 63 -7.27 24.34 -3.92
CA ILE A 63 -5.87 24.77 -4.03
C ILE A 63 -5.60 25.96 -3.10
N GLU A 64 -6.46 26.96 -3.16
CA GLU A 64 -6.32 28.18 -2.35
C GLU A 64 -6.54 27.94 -0.86
N ASP A 65 -7.64 27.28 -0.51
CA ASP A 65 -8.06 27.09 0.89
C ASP A 65 -7.30 26.01 1.64
N ARG A 66 -6.91 24.92 0.95
CA ARG A 66 -6.39 23.70 1.58
C ARG A 66 -5.03 23.24 1.06
N ASN A 67 -4.40 24.01 0.17
CA ASN A 67 -3.13 23.64 -0.46
C ASN A 67 -3.16 22.21 -1.06
N THR A 68 -4.27 21.92 -1.76
CA THR A 68 -4.57 20.59 -2.27
C THR A 68 -4.80 20.63 -3.77
N LEU A 69 -4.00 19.85 -4.51
CA LEU A 69 -4.19 19.64 -5.95
C LEU A 69 -5.13 18.45 -6.18
N VAL A 70 -5.95 18.54 -7.22
CA VAL A 70 -6.91 17.49 -7.58
C VAL A 70 -6.57 16.92 -8.93
N PHE A 71 -6.38 15.61 -9.01
CA PHE A 71 -6.06 14.90 -10.24
C PHE A 71 -7.04 13.78 -10.51
N LEU A 72 -7.29 13.52 -11.79
CA LEU A 72 -7.86 12.27 -12.24
C LEU A 72 -6.73 11.28 -12.47
N VAL A 73 -6.82 10.13 -11.84
CA VAL A 73 -5.79 9.09 -11.87
C VAL A 73 -6.37 7.75 -12.31
N ASP A 74 -5.50 6.81 -12.67
CA ASP A 74 -5.94 5.46 -13.01
C ASP A 74 -6.55 4.77 -11.77
N LYS A 75 -7.65 4.03 -11.98
CA LYS A 75 -8.36 3.30 -10.90
C LYS A 75 -7.49 2.28 -10.18
N ARG A 76 -6.44 1.77 -10.84
CA ARG A 76 -5.49 0.80 -10.28
C ARG A 76 -4.39 1.44 -9.43
N ALA A 77 -4.24 2.76 -9.50
CA ALA A 77 -3.19 3.47 -8.79
C ALA A 77 -3.44 3.48 -7.27
N SER A 78 -2.43 3.13 -6.50
CA SER A 78 -2.43 3.23 -5.03
C SER A 78 -1.98 4.62 -4.57
N LYS A 79 -2.30 5.00 -3.34
CA LYS A 79 -1.86 6.29 -2.77
C LYS A 79 -0.33 6.49 -2.82
N PRO A 80 0.53 5.49 -2.47
CA PRO A 80 1.97 5.63 -2.61
C PRO A 80 2.44 5.84 -4.05
N SER A 81 1.85 5.14 -5.02
CA SER A 81 2.21 5.30 -6.44
C SER A 81 1.79 6.68 -6.97
N ILE A 82 0.63 7.18 -6.58
CA ILE A 82 0.18 8.54 -6.92
C ILE A 82 1.13 9.59 -6.33
N ARG A 83 1.51 9.42 -5.06
CA ARG A 83 2.47 10.31 -4.40
C ARG A 83 3.79 10.38 -5.15
N LYS A 84 4.37 9.24 -5.46
CA LYS A 84 5.63 9.16 -6.22
C LYS A 84 5.50 9.79 -7.60
N ALA A 85 4.43 9.46 -8.34
CA ALA A 85 4.17 10.04 -9.65
C ALA A 85 4.05 11.56 -9.62
N CYS A 86 3.36 12.14 -8.62
CA CYS A 86 3.27 13.59 -8.45
C CYS A 86 4.64 14.22 -8.14
N GLN A 87 5.44 13.59 -7.30
CA GLN A 87 6.79 14.06 -6.98
C GLN A 87 7.70 14.04 -8.21
N ASP A 88 7.65 12.97 -9.00
CA ASP A 88 8.49 12.77 -10.19
C ASP A 88 8.08 13.65 -11.37
N LEU A 89 6.78 14.02 -11.50
CA LEU A 89 6.28 14.86 -12.59
C LEU A 89 6.44 16.35 -12.30
N TYR A 90 6.10 16.76 -11.08
CA TYR A 90 5.96 18.18 -10.74
C TYR A 90 7.03 18.68 -9.76
N SER A 91 7.91 17.79 -9.29
CA SER A 91 8.97 18.11 -8.31
C SER A 91 8.43 18.76 -7.01
N ILE A 92 7.23 18.37 -6.59
CA ILE A 92 6.53 18.92 -5.42
C ILE A 92 6.62 17.97 -4.23
N LYS A 93 6.67 18.52 -3.01
CA LYS A 93 6.64 17.74 -1.79
C LYS A 93 5.20 17.45 -1.36
N VAL A 94 4.80 16.19 -1.43
CA VAL A 94 3.46 15.74 -1.08
C VAL A 94 3.39 15.30 0.39
N ARG A 95 2.49 15.90 1.15
CA ARG A 95 2.20 15.54 2.54
C ARG A 95 1.40 14.25 2.63
N LYS A 96 0.23 14.21 1.98
CA LYS A 96 -0.66 13.05 1.94
C LYS A 96 -1.48 13.02 0.66
N VAL A 97 -2.00 11.85 0.34
CA VAL A 97 -2.90 11.63 -0.80
C VAL A 97 -4.19 11.00 -0.29
N ASN A 98 -5.32 11.59 -0.62
CA ASN A 98 -6.65 11.04 -0.39
C ASN A 98 -7.27 10.69 -1.73
N THR A 99 -7.96 9.57 -1.81
CA THR A 99 -8.55 9.08 -3.06
C THR A 99 -10.01 8.73 -2.88
N LEU A 100 -10.77 8.87 -3.95
CA LEU A 100 -12.15 8.36 -4.05
C LEU A 100 -12.37 7.78 -5.45
N ILE A 101 -13.33 6.88 -5.56
CA ILE A 101 -13.81 6.36 -6.85
C ILE A 101 -15.05 7.16 -7.24
N ARG A 102 -15.02 7.77 -8.42
CA ARG A 102 -16.16 8.52 -8.96
C ARG A 102 -17.25 7.56 -9.46
N PRO A 103 -18.52 8.03 -9.60
CA PRO A 103 -19.58 7.23 -10.20
C PRO A 103 -19.29 6.72 -11.62
N ASP A 104 -18.46 7.42 -12.39
CA ASP A 104 -18.01 7.02 -13.72
C ASP A 104 -16.91 5.94 -13.72
N GLY A 105 -16.50 5.46 -12.55
CA GLY A 105 -15.47 4.43 -12.36
C GLY A 105 -14.03 4.95 -12.34
N ASN A 106 -13.79 6.22 -12.57
CA ASN A 106 -12.46 6.82 -12.48
C ASN A 106 -12.09 7.15 -11.04
N LYS A 107 -10.80 7.09 -10.72
CA LYS A 107 -10.30 7.51 -9.42
C LYS A 107 -9.92 8.99 -9.43
N LYS A 108 -10.39 9.72 -8.43
CA LYS A 108 -10.01 11.10 -8.16
C LYS A 108 -9.08 11.15 -6.96
N ALA A 109 -7.96 11.84 -7.08
CA ALA A 109 -6.96 11.97 -6.03
C ALA A 109 -6.84 13.42 -5.57
N TYR A 110 -6.90 13.61 -4.26
CA TYR A 110 -6.61 14.87 -3.59
C TYR A 110 -5.19 14.80 -3.03
N VAL A 111 -4.30 15.54 -3.62
CA VAL A 111 -2.88 15.58 -3.26
C VAL A 111 -2.63 16.82 -2.40
N VAL A 112 -2.48 16.60 -1.10
CA VAL A 112 -2.20 17.68 -0.14
C VAL A 112 -0.69 17.93 -0.12
N LEU A 113 -0.31 19.17 -0.38
CA LEU A 113 1.08 19.59 -0.41
C LEU A 113 1.60 19.93 0.99
N ASN A 114 2.91 19.88 1.17
CA ASN A 114 3.57 20.51 2.31
C ASN A 114 3.51 22.04 2.16
N LYS A 115 3.38 22.75 3.26
CA LYS A 115 3.59 24.19 3.29
C LYS A 115 5.06 24.52 3.03
#